data_d23a89e495c680fc3d211ed11247ae3f
#
_entry.id   d23a89e495c680fc3d211ed11247ae3f
#
_cell.length_a   1.000
_cell.length_b   1.000
_cell.length_c   1.000
_cell.angle_alpha   90.00
_cell.angle_beta   90.00
_cell.angle_gamma   90.00
#
_symmetry.space_group_name_H-M   'P 1'
#
loop_
_entity.id
_entity.type
_entity.pdbx_description
1 polymer ?
#
loop_
_entity_poly.entity_id
_entity_poly.type
_entity_poly.pdbx_seq_one_letter_code
_entity_poly.pdbx_strand_id
1 'polypeptide(L)'
;MFEKSVEELTELGAQITTAEIAQQPELWRDTLNIYRENKEAIEAFLAEARAMGEGRLSVVFTGAGTSDYVGDTCAPYLRHAGNTDLYDFKPIATTDIVSAPRDFLRAEDPTLVVSFARSGNSPESLAAVAVAKELVHNVKFLNITCAPEGKLAVESADDPNALTLLIPRANDKGFAMTGSYTCMTLLSTLIFDEASDEQK
;
A
#
# COMPACT_ATOMS: atom_id res chain seq x y z
N MET A 1 22.82 2.09 -19.81
CA MET A 1 21.44 2.51 -19.98
C MET A 1 21.27 3.99 -19.67
N PHE A 2 21.63 4.46 -18.48
CA PHE A 2 21.49 5.87 -18.07
C PHE A 2 22.44 6.87 -18.77
N GLU A 3 23.41 6.41 -19.54
CA GLU A 3 24.31 7.23 -20.36
C GLU A 3 23.85 7.41 -21.79
N LYS A 4 22.74 6.75 -22.19
CA LYS A 4 22.18 6.83 -23.54
C LYS A 4 21.33 8.06 -23.72
N SER A 5 21.31 8.60 -24.96
CA SER A 5 20.43 9.70 -25.30
C SER A 5 18.95 9.29 -25.27
N VAL A 6 18.07 10.27 -25.22
CA VAL A 6 16.61 10.04 -25.26
C VAL A 6 16.21 9.35 -26.57
N GLU A 7 16.84 9.73 -27.68
CA GLU A 7 16.61 9.14 -29.00
C GLU A 7 16.99 7.64 -29.00
N GLU A 8 18.19 7.32 -28.52
CA GLU A 8 18.64 5.92 -28.41
C GLU A 8 17.73 5.08 -27.50
N LEU A 9 17.26 5.66 -26.37
CA LEU A 9 16.33 4.97 -25.48
C LEU A 9 14.95 4.79 -26.09
N THR A 10 14.52 5.75 -26.92
CA THR A 10 13.25 5.66 -27.64
C THR A 10 13.29 4.55 -28.69
N GLU A 11 14.37 4.47 -29.45
CA GLU A 11 14.57 3.39 -30.43
C GLU A 11 14.60 1.99 -29.78
N LEU A 12 15.09 1.91 -28.55
CA LEU A 12 15.11 0.68 -27.76
C LEU A 12 13.79 0.39 -27.02
N GLY A 13 12.80 1.28 -27.10
CA GLY A 13 11.56 1.17 -26.31
C GLY A 13 11.76 1.28 -24.79
N ALA A 14 12.87 1.87 -24.34
CA ALA A 14 13.30 1.89 -22.94
C ALA A 14 13.19 3.28 -22.29
N GLN A 15 12.78 4.30 -23.02
CA GLN A 15 12.79 5.70 -22.58
C GLN A 15 12.00 5.92 -21.28
N ILE A 16 10.75 5.45 -21.24
CA ILE A 16 9.84 5.71 -20.10
C ILE A 16 10.38 5.01 -18.85
N THR A 17 10.63 3.72 -18.92
CA THR A 17 11.11 2.95 -17.75
C THR A 17 12.46 3.45 -17.23
N THR A 18 13.38 3.85 -18.13
CA THR A 18 14.67 4.42 -17.71
C THR A 18 14.50 5.72 -16.96
N ALA A 19 13.61 6.61 -17.41
CA ALA A 19 13.29 7.86 -16.75
C ALA A 19 12.64 7.61 -15.37
N GLU A 20 11.69 6.70 -15.31
CA GLU A 20 10.98 6.31 -14.07
C GLU A 20 11.93 5.68 -13.04
N ILE A 21 12.89 4.88 -13.47
CA ILE A 21 13.94 4.37 -12.56
C ILE A 21 14.81 5.52 -12.06
N ALA A 22 15.25 6.43 -12.94
CA ALA A 22 16.15 7.53 -12.57
C ALA A 22 15.54 8.53 -11.59
N GLN A 23 14.23 8.74 -11.62
CA GLN A 23 13.54 9.68 -10.72
C GLN A 23 13.32 9.14 -9.29
N GLN A 24 13.45 7.83 -9.04
CA GLN A 24 13.07 7.21 -7.77
C GLN A 24 13.69 7.88 -6.52
N PRO A 25 14.97 8.32 -6.50
CA PRO A 25 15.51 8.98 -5.31
C PRO A 25 14.78 10.25 -4.89
N GLU A 26 14.20 10.98 -5.86
CA GLU A 26 13.36 12.14 -5.56
C GLU A 26 11.99 11.71 -5.03
N LEU A 27 11.39 10.69 -5.63
CA LEU A 27 10.11 10.14 -5.19
C LEU A 27 10.18 9.58 -3.77
N TRP A 28 11.30 8.98 -3.37
CA TRP A 28 11.48 8.49 -2.00
C TRP A 28 11.54 9.63 -0.99
N ARG A 29 12.17 10.77 -1.33
CA ARG A 29 12.14 11.97 -0.47
C ARG A 29 10.74 12.54 -0.34
N ASP A 30 9.99 12.59 -1.44
CA ASP A 30 8.59 13.02 -1.41
C ASP A 30 7.73 12.07 -0.56
N THR A 31 7.94 10.77 -0.68
CA THR A 31 7.24 9.77 0.12
C THR A 31 7.51 9.93 1.61
N LEU A 32 8.76 10.23 1.99
CA LEU A 32 9.11 10.54 3.37
C LEU A 32 8.41 11.82 3.87
N ASN A 33 8.28 12.85 3.03
CA ASN A 33 7.56 14.06 3.37
C ASN A 33 6.06 13.77 3.54
N ILE A 34 5.45 13.00 2.63
CA ILE A 34 4.05 12.56 2.73
C ILE A 34 3.80 11.81 4.06
N TYR A 35 4.70 10.91 4.43
CA TYR A 35 4.62 10.22 5.73
C TYR A 35 4.63 11.21 6.90
N ARG A 36 5.57 12.16 6.91
CA ARG A 36 5.71 13.15 7.99
C ARG A 36 4.51 14.08 8.10
N GLU A 37 3.99 14.53 6.97
CA GLU A 37 2.80 15.41 6.90
C GLU A 37 1.52 14.71 7.38
N ASN A 38 1.42 13.39 7.20
CA ASN A 38 0.25 12.61 7.58
C ASN A 38 0.44 11.82 8.88
N LYS A 39 1.57 11.96 9.57
CA LYS A 39 1.95 11.13 10.72
C LYS A 39 0.88 11.09 11.81
N GLU A 40 0.38 12.24 12.23
CA GLU A 40 -0.65 12.32 13.28
C GLU A 40 -1.94 11.59 12.88
N ALA A 41 -2.37 11.74 11.62
CA ALA A 41 -3.55 11.06 11.09
C ALA A 41 -3.34 9.54 11.02
N ILE A 42 -2.15 9.10 10.60
CA ILE A 42 -1.77 7.68 10.55
C ILE A 42 -1.78 7.08 11.95
N GLU A 43 -1.14 7.72 12.92
CA GLU A 43 -1.06 7.24 14.31
C GLU A 43 -2.45 7.16 14.95
N ALA A 44 -3.30 8.17 14.76
CA ALA A 44 -4.68 8.17 15.23
C ALA A 44 -5.49 7.03 14.62
N PHE A 45 -5.40 6.87 13.29
CA PHE A 45 -6.11 5.83 12.55
C PHE A 45 -5.67 4.41 12.98
N LEU A 46 -4.38 4.19 13.17
CA LEU A 46 -3.86 2.91 13.67
C LEU A 46 -4.27 2.64 15.12
N ALA A 47 -4.35 3.68 15.95
CA ALA A 47 -4.84 3.55 17.33
C ALA A 47 -6.32 3.12 17.34
N GLU A 48 -7.17 3.73 16.51
CA GLU A 48 -8.56 3.31 16.32
C GLU A 48 -8.66 1.88 15.79
N ALA A 49 -7.84 1.51 14.80
CA ALA A 49 -7.84 0.15 14.26
C ALA A 49 -7.48 -0.90 15.33
N ARG A 50 -6.49 -0.61 16.18
CA ARG A 50 -6.14 -1.50 17.31
C ARG A 50 -7.23 -1.60 18.38
N ALA A 51 -8.04 -0.56 18.53
CA ALA A 51 -9.14 -0.54 19.48
C ALA A 51 -10.40 -1.30 19.01
N MET A 52 -10.43 -1.82 17.79
CA MET A 52 -11.58 -2.55 17.26
C MET A 52 -11.82 -3.91 17.93
N GLY A 53 -10.84 -4.48 18.61
CA GLY A 53 -10.98 -5.79 19.26
C GLY A 53 -9.82 -6.09 20.20
N GLU A 54 -9.90 -7.26 20.83
CA GLU A 54 -8.83 -7.79 21.69
C GLU A 54 -7.79 -8.56 20.88
N GLY A 55 -6.55 -8.59 21.36
CA GLY A 55 -5.45 -9.31 20.73
C GLY A 55 -4.75 -8.51 19.63
N ARG A 56 -4.08 -9.24 18.73
CA ARG A 56 -3.34 -8.61 17.63
C ARG A 56 -4.28 -8.22 16.49
N LEU A 57 -4.04 -7.03 15.94
CA LEU A 57 -4.71 -6.59 14.72
C LEU A 57 -4.17 -7.36 13.51
N SER A 58 -5.03 -8.03 12.77
CA SER A 58 -4.67 -8.65 11.49
C SER A 58 -4.43 -7.57 10.44
N VAL A 59 -3.18 -7.38 10.03
CA VAL A 59 -2.80 -6.41 8.98
C VAL A 59 -2.64 -7.17 7.67
N VAL A 60 -3.64 -7.04 6.80
CA VAL A 60 -3.68 -7.70 5.50
C VAL A 60 -3.15 -6.75 4.44
N PHE A 61 -1.92 -6.98 3.99
CA PHE A 61 -1.34 -6.30 2.84
C PHE A 61 -1.85 -6.92 1.56
N THR A 62 -2.49 -6.12 0.70
CA THR A 62 -3.12 -6.65 -0.50
C THR A 62 -2.95 -5.72 -1.71
N GLY A 63 -2.91 -6.31 -2.90
CA GLY A 63 -2.78 -5.61 -4.16
C GLY A 63 -3.04 -6.54 -5.34
N ALA A 64 -3.13 -5.96 -6.55
CA ALA A 64 -3.27 -6.70 -7.79
C ALA A 64 -1.96 -6.64 -8.60
N GLY A 65 -1.48 -7.77 -9.09
CA GLY A 65 -0.24 -7.87 -9.87
C GLY A 65 0.98 -7.37 -9.09
N THR A 66 1.78 -6.45 -9.65
CA THR A 66 2.98 -5.93 -8.98
C THR A 66 2.67 -5.22 -7.66
N SER A 67 1.45 -4.69 -7.48
CA SER A 67 1.05 -4.09 -6.20
C SER A 67 0.94 -5.11 -5.07
N ASP A 68 0.67 -6.39 -5.37
CA ASP A 68 0.67 -7.47 -4.39
C ASP A 68 2.07 -7.71 -3.81
N TYR A 69 3.10 -7.66 -4.66
CA TYR A 69 4.50 -7.83 -4.23
C TYR A 69 4.98 -6.78 -3.23
N VAL A 70 4.28 -5.65 -3.09
CA VAL A 70 4.56 -4.70 -2.00
C VAL A 70 4.31 -5.38 -0.65
N GLY A 71 3.18 -6.06 -0.51
CA GLY A 71 2.85 -6.84 0.68
C GLY A 71 3.85 -7.96 0.95
N ASP A 72 4.20 -8.73 -0.09
CA ASP A 72 5.20 -9.80 -0.02
C ASP A 72 6.59 -9.29 0.42
N THR A 73 6.92 -8.06 0.07
CA THR A 73 8.19 -7.43 0.49
C THR A 73 8.12 -6.88 1.91
N CYS A 74 7.03 -6.19 2.26
CA CYS A 74 6.89 -5.54 3.56
C CYS A 74 6.66 -6.54 4.71
N ALA A 75 5.80 -7.54 4.52
CA ALA A 75 5.41 -8.43 5.61
C ALA A 75 6.58 -9.23 6.23
N PRO A 76 7.50 -9.86 5.48
CA PRO A 76 8.65 -10.52 6.07
C PRO A 76 9.58 -9.56 6.84
N TYR A 77 9.80 -8.36 6.31
CA TYR A 77 10.58 -7.34 6.99
C TYR A 77 9.93 -6.91 8.31
N LEU A 78 8.64 -6.58 8.28
CA LEU A 78 7.89 -6.08 9.44
C LEU A 78 7.66 -7.14 10.52
N ARG A 79 7.76 -8.42 10.21
CA ARG A 79 7.79 -9.49 11.23
C ARG A 79 9.05 -9.44 12.11
N HIS A 80 10.08 -8.67 11.70
CA HIS A 80 11.30 -8.46 12.48
C HIS A 80 11.44 -7.01 12.97
N ALA A 81 11.00 -6.03 12.19
CA ALA A 81 11.18 -4.60 12.44
C ALA A 81 9.93 -3.91 12.99
N GLY A 82 8.75 -4.51 12.82
CA GLY A 82 7.48 -3.99 13.32
C GLY A 82 7.07 -4.61 14.66
N ASN A 83 6.02 -4.06 15.25
CA ASN A 83 5.48 -4.55 16.53
C ASN A 83 4.60 -5.79 16.36
N THR A 84 5.18 -6.96 16.49
CA THR A 84 4.46 -8.24 16.35
C THR A 84 3.61 -8.62 17.55
N ASP A 85 3.70 -7.90 18.65
CA ASP A 85 2.77 -8.07 19.79
C ASP A 85 1.43 -7.38 19.49
N LEU A 86 1.44 -6.32 18.68
CA LEU A 86 0.26 -5.56 18.26
C LEU A 86 -0.31 -6.00 16.91
N TYR A 87 0.54 -6.43 15.97
CA TYR A 87 0.18 -6.67 14.57
C TYR A 87 0.53 -8.09 14.11
N ASP A 88 -0.34 -8.66 13.30
CA ASP A 88 -0.10 -9.89 12.55
C ASP A 88 -0.07 -9.58 11.05
N PHE A 89 1.14 -9.46 10.46
CA PHE A 89 1.36 -9.03 9.08
C PHE A 89 1.18 -10.18 8.09
N LYS A 90 0.16 -10.06 7.22
CA LYS A 90 -0.24 -11.08 6.24
C LYS A 90 -0.25 -10.50 4.83
N PRO A 91 0.65 -10.91 3.94
CA PRO A 91 0.53 -10.60 2.52
C PRO A 91 -0.49 -11.55 1.89
N ILE A 92 -1.53 -11.02 1.26
CA ILE A 92 -2.61 -11.80 0.65
C ILE A 92 -3.04 -11.10 -0.64
N ALA A 93 -2.85 -11.74 -1.79
CA ALA A 93 -3.24 -11.19 -3.08
C ALA A 93 -4.73 -10.87 -3.15
N THR A 94 -5.11 -9.78 -3.83
CA THR A 94 -6.53 -9.46 -4.04
C THR A 94 -7.29 -10.59 -4.74
N THR A 95 -6.62 -11.30 -5.65
CA THR A 95 -7.19 -12.47 -6.35
C THR A 95 -7.55 -13.61 -5.39
N ASP A 96 -6.75 -13.82 -4.37
CA ASP A 96 -6.99 -14.85 -3.34
C ASP A 96 -8.18 -14.45 -2.45
N ILE A 97 -8.21 -13.19 -2.00
CA ILE A 97 -9.35 -12.66 -1.23
C ILE A 97 -10.65 -12.80 -2.01
N VAL A 98 -10.65 -12.44 -3.30
CA VAL A 98 -11.88 -12.46 -4.12
C VAL A 98 -12.33 -13.89 -4.43
N SER A 99 -11.39 -14.81 -4.67
CA SER A 99 -11.72 -16.19 -5.06
C SER A 99 -12.12 -17.09 -3.87
N ALA A 100 -11.48 -16.91 -2.72
CA ALA A 100 -11.70 -17.75 -1.53
C ALA A 100 -11.64 -16.93 -0.23
N PRO A 101 -12.53 -15.93 -0.06
CA PRO A 101 -12.38 -14.94 1.00
C PRO A 101 -12.38 -15.54 2.41
N ARG A 102 -13.12 -16.60 2.66
CA ARG A 102 -13.22 -17.25 3.98
C ARG A 102 -12.00 -18.07 4.36
N ASP A 103 -11.09 -18.32 3.41
CA ASP A 103 -9.81 -18.96 3.69
C ASP A 103 -8.80 -17.94 4.27
N PHE A 104 -8.97 -16.68 3.95
CA PHE A 104 -8.04 -15.59 4.29
C PHE A 104 -8.58 -14.59 5.31
N LEU A 105 -9.90 -14.34 5.31
CA LEU A 105 -10.56 -13.37 6.19
C LEU A 105 -11.50 -14.10 7.15
N ARG A 106 -11.42 -13.77 8.43
CA ARG A 106 -12.30 -14.27 9.48
C ARG A 106 -13.19 -13.15 10.00
N ALA A 107 -14.48 -13.43 10.19
CA ALA A 107 -15.45 -12.43 10.60
C ALA A 107 -15.14 -11.76 11.94
N GLU A 108 -14.59 -12.53 12.88
CA GLU A 108 -14.35 -12.09 14.26
C GLU A 108 -12.96 -11.45 14.47
N ASP A 109 -12.03 -11.63 13.52
CA ASP A 109 -10.68 -11.09 13.68
C ASP A 109 -10.68 -9.60 13.31
N PRO A 110 -10.31 -8.67 14.24
CA PRO A 110 -10.15 -7.27 13.90
C PRO A 110 -9.09 -7.14 12.80
N THR A 111 -9.46 -6.49 11.69
CA THR A 111 -8.63 -6.50 10.50
C THR A 111 -8.41 -5.08 9.96
N LEU A 112 -7.16 -4.78 9.64
CA LEU A 112 -6.76 -3.63 8.85
C LEU A 112 -6.34 -4.11 7.45
N VAL A 113 -7.13 -3.79 6.45
CA VAL A 113 -6.78 -4.06 5.04
C VAL A 113 -5.95 -2.90 4.52
N VAL A 114 -4.70 -3.17 4.16
CA VAL A 114 -3.78 -2.21 3.55
C VAL A 114 -3.74 -2.47 2.05
N SER A 115 -4.42 -1.63 1.28
CA SER A 115 -4.55 -1.78 -0.17
C SER A 115 -3.48 -0.99 -0.90
N PHE A 116 -2.69 -1.68 -1.72
CA PHE A 116 -1.70 -1.07 -2.62
C PHE A 116 -2.26 -0.98 -4.04
N ALA A 117 -2.23 0.21 -4.63
CA ALA A 117 -2.75 0.39 -5.98
C ALA A 117 -2.05 1.54 -6.72
N ARG A 118 -1.51 1.29 -7.93
CA ARG A 118 -1.01 2.37 -8.77
C ARG A 118 -2.17 3.22 -9.30
N SER A 119 -3.11 2.62 -10.03
CA SER A 119 -4.25 3.32 -10.63
C SER A 119 -5.50 3.38 -9.73
N GLY A 120 -5.62 2.47 -8.78
CA GLY A 120 -6.81 2.34 -7.94
C GLY A 120 -8.08 1.90 -8.67
N ASN A 121 -7.97 1.38 -9.89
CA ASN A 121 -9.11 1.00 -10.74
C ASN A 121 -9.19 -0.51 -11.03
N SER A 122 -8.30 -1.31 -10.50
CA SER A 122 -8.32 -2.77 -10.70
C SER A 122 -9.59 -3.36 -10.09
N PRO A 123 -10.40 -4.11 -10.86
CA PRO A 123 -11.63 -4.71 -10.36
C PRO A 123 -11.41 -5.58 -9.13
N GLU A 124 -10.29 -6.31 -9.09
CA GLU A 124 -9.91 -7.19 -7.98
C GLU A 124 -9.65 -6.40 -6.70
N SER A 125 -9.03 -5.22 -6.80
CA SER A 125 -8.76 -4.37 -5.63
C SER A 125 -10.05 -3.84 -5.02
N LEU A 126 -10.99 -3.38 -5.86
CA LEU A 126 -12.30 -2.90 -5.41
C LEU A 126 -13.14 -4.05 -4.83
N ALA A 127 -13.11 -5.21 -5.48
CA ALA A 127 -13.82 -6.40 -5.01
C ALA A 127 -13.27 -6.90 -3.67
N ALA A 128 -11.95 -6.89 -3.46
CA ALA A 128 -11.34 -7.28 -2.19
C ALA A 128 -11.80 -6.38 -1.02
N VAL A 129 -11.87 -5.05 -1.25
CA VAL A 129 -12.41 -4.10 -0.26
C VAL A 129 -13.89 -4.39 0.02
N ALA A 130 -14.71 -4.59 -1.01
CA ALA A 130 -16.14 -4.88 -0.85
C ALA A 130 -16.36 -6.19 -0.08
N VAL A 131 -15.62 -7.23 -0.40
CA VAL A 131 -15.69 -8.53 0.27
C VAL A 131 -15.25 -8.42 1.74
N ALA A 132 -14.17 -7.69 2.03
CA ALA A 132 -13.73 -7.47 3.40
C ALA A 132 -14.78 -6.70 4.23
N LYS A 133 -15.40 -5.66 3.66
CA LYS A 133 -16.51 -4.91 4.30
C LYS A 133 -17.70 -5.79 4.64
N GLU A 134 -18.01 -6.78 3.81
CA GLU A 134 -19.15 -7.67 4.02
C GLU A 134 -18.84 -8.79 5.03
N LEU A 135 -17.63 -9.32 5.03
CA LEU A 135 -17.29 -10.51 5.79
C LEU A 135 -16.75 -10.24 7.19
N VAL A 136 -16.04 -9.14 7.39
CA VAL A 136 -15.32 -8.87 8.64
C VAL A 136 -16.10 -7.83 9.46
N HIS A 137 -16.44 -8.17 10.69
CA HIS A 137 -17.26 -7.32 11.56
C HIS A 137 -16.54 -6.03 11.97
N ASN A 138 -15.24 -6.13 12.27
CA ASN A 138 -14.40 -5.02 12.68
C ASN A 138 -13.27 -4.83 11.66
N VAL A 139 -13.50 -3.97 10.66
CA VAL A 139 -12.55 -3.74 9.57
C VAL A 139 -12.30 -2.25 9.34
N LYS A 140 -11.03 -1.91 9.11
CA LYS A 140 -10.60 -0.60 8.61
C LYS A 140 -9.72 -0.77 7.37
N PHE A 141 -9.60 0.30 6.58
CA PHE A 141 -8.93 0.31 5.28
C PHE A 141 -7.87 1.40 5.24
N LEU A 142 -6.62 1.03 5.04
CA LEU A 142 -5.54 1.96 4.72
C LEU A 142 -5.21 1.80 3.22
N ASN A 143 -5.57 2.80 2.42
CA ASN A 143 -5.30 2.78 0.99
C ASN A 143 -4.02 3.57 0.71
N ILE A 144 -3.05 2.96 0.05
CA ILE A 144 -1.84 3.61 -0.45
C ILE A 144 -1.89 3.56 -1.97
N THR A 145 -2.17 4.71 -2.61
CA THR A 145 -2.40 4.76 -4.06
C THR A 145 -1.73 5.96 -4.72
N CYS A 146 -1.39 5.81 -6.02
CA CYS A 146 -0.78 6.89 -6.80
C CYS A 146 -1.80 7.74 -7.53
N ALA A 147 -3.05 7.31 -7.67
CA ALA A 147 -4.07 7.98 -8.46
C ALA A 147 -5.17 8.59 -7.56
N PRO A 148 -5.19 9.91 -7.35
CA PRO A 148 -6.25 10.57 -6.57
C PRO A 148 -7.63 10.44 -7.22
N GLU A 149 -7.70 10.31 -8.54
CA GLU A 149 -8.90 10.08 -9.33
C GLU A 149 -9.31 8.60 -9.43
N GLY A 150 -8.48 7.69 -8.93
CA GLY A 150 -8.77 6.26 -8.91
C GLY A 150 -9.95 5.92 -8.02
N LYS A 151 -10.75 4.94 -8.43
CA LYS A 151 -11.96 4.54 -7.68
C LYS A 151 -11.67 4.17 -6.23
N LEU A 152 -10.53 3.52 -5.96
CA LEU A 152 -10.14 3.18 -4.59
C LEU A 152 -10.03 4.42 -3.70
N ALA A 153 -9.47 5.53 -4.20
CA ALA A 153 -9.38 6.79 -3.46
C ALA A 153 -10.73 7.50 -3.38
N VAL A 154 -11.46 7.59 -4.51
CA VAL A 154 -12.72 8.32 -4.59
C VAL A 154 -13.81 7.66 -3.75
N GLU A 155 -13.97 6.32 -3.83
CA GLU A 155 -15.00 5.59 -3.10
C GLU A 155 -14.74 5.47 -1.59
N SER A 156 -13.49 5.69 -1.17
CA SER A 156 -13.12 5.71 0.26
C SER A 156 -13.05 7.10 0.88
N ALA A 157 -13.23 8.16 0.10
CA ALA A 157 -13.02 9.55 0.58
C ALA A 157 -13.94 9.93 1.76
N ASP A 158 -15.18 9.47 1.76
CA ASP A 158 -16.18 9.75 2.81
C ASP A 158 -16.38 8.56 3.78
N ASP A 159 -15.55 7.51 3.69
CA ASP A 159 -15.64 6.34 4.56
C ASP A 159 -14.89 6.58 5.88
N PRO A 160 -15.59 6.66 7.04
CA PRO A 160 -14.92 6.90 8.33
C PRO A 160 -14.02 5.73 8.75
N ASN A 161 -14.13 4.58 8.10
CA ASN A 161 -13.29 3.42 8.33
C ASN A 161 -12.09 3.36 7.37
N ALA A 162 -11.88 4.37 6.54
CA ALA A 162 -10.79 4.41 5.58
C ALA A 162 -9.87 5.62 5.79
N LEU A 163 -8.57 5.40 5.64
CA LEU A 163 -7.54 6.42 5.46
C LEU A 163 -6.87 6.20 4.11
N THR A 164 -6.85 7.22 3.27
CA THR A 164 -6.17 7.14 1.96
C THR A 164 -4.95 8.05 1.93
N LEU A 165 -3.80 7.46 1.68
CA LEU A 165 -2.53 8.15 1.48
C LEU A 165 -2.19 8.17 -0.01
N LEU A 166 -2.02 9.38 -0.54
CA LEU A 166 -1.77 9.61 -1.96
C LEU A 166 -0.27 9.87 -2.20
N ILE A 167 0.31 9.17 -3.18
CA ILE A 167 1.67 9.36 -3.67
C ILE A 167 1.68 9.67 -5.17
N PRO A 168 1.05 10.79 -5.60
CA PRO A 168 0.68 11.01 -7.01
C PRO A 168 1.88 11.14 -7.96
N ARG A 169 3.02 11.65 -7.49
CA ARG A 169 4.24 11.74 -8.32
C ARG A 169 4.83 10.36 -8.66
N ALA A 170 4.51 9.33 -7.89
CA ALA A 170 4.96 7.97 -8.12
C ALA A 170 4.05 7.18 -9.09
N ASN A 171 3.10 7.83 -9.76
CA ASN A 171 2.21 7.17 -10.72
C ASN A 171 2.95 6.87 -12.03
N ASP A 172 3.56 5.70 -12.11
CA ASP A 172 4.28 5.23 -13.28
C ASP A 172 3.39 5.20 -14.53
N LYS A 173 3.88 5.76 -15.63
CA LYS A 173 3.25 5.75 -16.95
C LYS A 173 3.63 4.51 -17.76
N GLY A 174 4.79 3.96 -17.45
CA GLY A 174 5.30 2.75 -18.07
C GLY A 174 4.51 1.50 -17.67
N PHE A 175 4.69 0.43 -18.45
CA PHE A 175 4.08 -0.85 -18.12
C PHE A 175 4.63 -1.44 -16.81
N ALA A 176 5.94 -1.34 -16.61
CA ALA A 176 6.60 -1.80 -15.40
C ALA A 176 6.38 -0.80 -14.26
N MET A 177 5.91 -1.29 -13.12
CA MET A 177 5.87 -0.50 -11.90
C MET A 177 7.29 -0.36 -11.34
N THR A 178 7.73 0.88 -11.16
CA THR A 178 9.06 1.24 -10.65
C THR A 178 8.93 2.15 -9.44
N GLY A 179 8.67 3.44 -9.66
CA GLY A 179 8.47 4.42 -8.62
C GLY A 179 7.28 4.11 -7.72
N SER A 180 6.16 3.71 -8.29
CA SER A 180 4.96 3.35 -7.52
C SER A 180 5.24 2.19 -6.56
N TYR A 181 5.90 1.13 -7.04
CA TYR A 181 6.24 -0.02 -6.21
C TYR A 181 7.14 0.35 -5.03
N THR A 182 8.25 1.04 -5.31
CA THR A 182 9.22 1.37 -4.26
C THR A 182 8.70 2.42 -3.27
N CYS A 183 7.88 3.37 -3.73
CA CYS A 183 7.26 4.36 -2.84
C CYS A 183 6.16 3.74 -1.96
N MET A 184 5.33 2.84 -2.48
CA MET A 184 4.35 2.11 -1.65
C MET A 184 5.05 1.23 -0.62
N THR A 185 6.14 0.54 -0.99
CA THR A 185 6.96 -0.25 -0.07
C THR A 185 7.56 0.63 1.03
N LEU A 186 8.18 1.76 0.65
CA LEU A 186 8.77 2.70 1.60
C LEU A 186 7.72 3.26 2.56
N LEU A 187 6.58 3.75 2.04
CA LEU A 187 5.53 4.33 2.87
C LEU A 187 4.96 3.31 3.86
N SER A 188 4.68 2.09 3.40
CA SER A 188 4.21 1.01 4.27
C SER A 188 5.23 0.66 5.36
N THR A 189 6.51 0.59 5.01
CA THR A 189 7.58 0.36 5.97
C THR A 189 7.66 1.48 7.01
N LEU A 190 7.63 2.76 6.59
CA LEU A 190 7.64 3.91 7.49
C LEU A 190 6.46 3.91 8.48
N ILE A 191 5.29 3.42 8.07
CA ILE A 191 4.08 3.36 8.90
C ILE A 191 4.20 2.31 10.00
N PHE A 192 4.73 1.13 9.70
CA PHE A 192 4.66 -0.02 10.61
C PHE A 192 5.99 -0.40 11.28
N ASP A 193 7.12 0.18 10.85
CA ASP A 193 8.43 -0.02 11.47
C ASP A 193 8.50 0.69 12.83
N GLU A 194 9.05 0.03 13.85
CA GLU A 194 9.27 0.60 15.19
C GLU A 194 10.54 1.46 15.31
N ALA A 195 11.29 1.62 14.23
CA ALA A 195 12.44 2.53 14.23
C ALA A 195 12.03 3.95 14.69
N SER A 196 12.91 4.63 15.43
CA SER A 196 12.65 6.00 15.85
C SER A 196 12.57 6.96 14.64
N ASP A 197 11.90 8.09 14.82
CA ASP A 197 11.78 9.11 13.77
C ASP A 197 13.12 9.64 13.26
N GLU A 198 14.17 9.60 14.10
CA GLU A 198 15.53 9.96 13.69
C GLU A 198 16.18 8.92 12.78
N GLN A 199 15.72 7.67 12.88
CA GLN A 199 16.20 6.55 12.05
C GLN A 199 15.41 6.42 10.74
N LYS A 200 14.18 6.89 10.70
CA LYS A 200 13.33 7.00 9.51
C LYS A 200 13.67 8.24 8.69
#